data_78410dcd035bdb50e0207b9427e85b3b
#
_entry.id   78410dcd035bdb50e0207b9427e85b3b
#
_cell.length_a   1.000
_cell.length_b   1.000
_cell.length_c   1.000
_cell.angle_alpha   90.00
_cell.angle_beta   90.00
_cell.angle_gamma   90.00
#
_symmetry.space_group_name_H-M   'P 1'
#
loop_
_entity.id
_entity.type
_entity.pdbx_description
1 polymer ?
#
loop_
_entity_poly.entity_id
_entity_poly.type
_entity_poly.pdbx_seq_one_letter_code
_entity_poly.pdbx_strand_id
1 'polypeptide(L)'
;MLRFLRTPFIALLMICLFPGCAAWHRLFKHKQKSAAASQAEKVPKPKQLIGTITLVNTDIAYALIDNGSQPSPVAGTKVESRSPDGTTAQLRVTEIRKRPFIVADIVSGTPHKGDEVFQ
;
A
#
# COMPACT_ATOMS: atom_id res chain seq x y z
N MET A 1 0.32 67.74 -16.19
CA MET A 1 0.92 67.23 -14.93
C MET A 1 -0.15 66.94 -13.91
N LEU A 2 -0.97 65.92 -14.12
CA LEU A 2 -2.01 65.50 -13.17
C LEU A 2 -2.43 64.08 -13.42
N ARG A 3 -1.56 63.09 -13.20
CA ARG A 3 -1.85 61.68 -13.47
C ARG A 3 -1.33 60.70 -12.42
N PHE A 4 -1.01 61.13 -11.23
CA PHE A 4 -0.40 60.23 -10.21
C PHE A 4 -1.18 60.06 -8.91
N LEU A 5 -2.51 60.31 -8.88
CA LEU A 5 -3.25 60.22 -7.62
C LEU A 5 -4.46 59.23 -7.68
N ARG A 6 -4.42 58.18 -8.49
CA ARG A 6 -5.58 57.27 -8.60
C ARG A 6 -5.31 55.81 -8.25
N THR A 7 -4.09 55.44 -7.91
CA THR A 7 -3.73 54.03 -7.74
C THR A 7 -3.71 53.50 -6.27
N PRO A 8 -3.67 54.29 -5.20
CA PRO A 8 -3.65 53.70 -3.85
C PRO A 8 -5.06 53.31 -3.33
N PHE A 9 -6.12 53.86 -3.93
CA PHE A 9 -7.50 53.63 -3.37
C PHE A 9 -8.11 52.31 -3.80
N ILE A 10 -7.68 51.75 -4.91
CA ILE A 10 -8.20 50.46 -5.42
C ILE A 10 -7.52 49.28 -4.71
N ALA A 11 -6.28 49.44 -4.27
CA ALA A 11 -5.55 48.36 -3.55
C ALA A 11 -6.09 48.12 -2.15
N LEU A 12 -6.68 49.16 -1.51
CA LEU A 12 -7.22 49.03 -0.14
C LEU A 12 -8.61 48.33 -0.09
N LEU A 13 -9.35 48.37 -1.20
CA LEU A 13 -10.70 47.80 -1.27
C LEU A 13 -10.70 46.28 -1.48
N MET A 14 -9.60 45.71 -1.94
CA MET A 14 -9.49 44.26 -2.22
C MET A 14 -9.12 43.42 -1.01
N ILE A 15 -8.69 44.01 0.11
CA ILE A 15 -8.24 43.29 1.31
C ILE A 15 -9.41 42.91 2.25
N CYS A 16 -10.58 43.52 2.10
CA CYS A 16 -11.71 43.32 3.02
C CYS A 16 -12.72 42.24 2.56
N LEU A 17 -12.53 41.57 1.42
CA LEU A 17 -13.51 40.62 0.86
C LEU A 17 -13.16 39.14 1.04
N PHE A 18 -12.19 38.80 1.89
CA PHE A 18 -11.94 37.40 2.24
C PHE A 18 -12.06 37.09 3.75
N PRO A 19 -13.23 37.22 4.38
CA PRO A 19 -13.48 36.59 5.66
C PRO A 19 -14.04 35.19 5.45
N GLY A 20 -13.31 34.31 4.78
CA GLY A 20 -13.86 32.98 4.42
C GLY A 20 -12.96 31.78 4.68
N CYS A 21 -11.67 31.99 5.01
CA CYS A 21 -10.75 30.87 5.18
C CYS A 21 -10.79 30.18 6.55
N ALA A 22 -11.44 30.75 7.55
CA ALA A 22 -11.46 30.11 8.89
C ALA A 22 -12.47 28.96 9.02
N ALA A 23 -13.52 28.96 8.20
CA ALA A 23 -14.56 27.93 8.29
C ALA A 23 -14.16 26.62 7.55
N TRP A 24 -13.35 26.72 6.53
CA TRP A 24 -12.95 25.54 5.74
C TRP A 24 -11.92 24.66 6.46
N HIS A 25 -11.11 25.23 7.34
CA HIS A 25 -10.19 24.44 8.17
C HIS A 25 -10.88 23.52 9.17
N ARG A 26 -12.10 23.84 9.59
CA ARG A 26 -12.86 22.98 10.53
C ARG A 26 -13.52 21.79 9.81
N LEU A 27 -13.92 21.93 8.54
CA LEU A 27 -14.49 20.82 7.78
C LEU A 27 -13.44 19.77 7.41
N PHE A 28 -12.20 20.18 7.11
CA PHE A 28 -11.13 19.22 6.78
C PHE A 28 -10.55 18.53 8.01
N LYS A 29 -10.62 19.14 9.20
CA LYS A 29 -10.14 18.50 10.43
C LYS A 29 -10.97 17.29 10.86
N HIS A 30 -12.25 17.26 10.53
CA HIS A 30 -13.11 16.11 10.84
C HIS A 30 -12.87 14.91 9.94
N LYS A 31 -12.43 15.10 8.70
CA LYS A 31 -12.14 14.00 7.77
C LYS A 31 -10.79 13.33 8.05
N GLN A 32 -9.82 14.06 8.57
CA GLN A 32 -8.52 13.50 8.92
C GLN A 32 -8.56 12.65 10.21
N LYS A 33 -9.46 12.97 11.13
CA LYS A 33 -9.61 12.17 12.36
C LYS A 33 -10.27 10.82 12.12
N SER A 34 -11.12 10.72 11.09
CA SER A 34 -11.74 9.46 10.67
C SER A 34 -10.78 8.54 9.90
N ALA A 35 -9.85 9.10 9.12
CA ALA A 35 -8.84 8.32 8.40
C ALA A 35 -7.73 7.80 9.31
N ALA A 36 -7.36 8.54 10.36
CA ALA A 36 -6.38 8.11 11.36
C ALA A 36 -6.93 7.03 12.30
N ALA A 37 -8.22 7.05 12.62
CA ALA A 37 -8.86 6.02 13.43
C ALA A 37 -9.03 4.69 12.67
N SER A 38 -9.15 4.73 11.34
CA SER A 38 -9.24 3.51 10.52
C SER A 38 -7.89 2.81 10.30
N GLN A 39 -6.76 3.48 10.52
CA GLN A 39 -5.43 2.88 10.44
C GLN A 39 -4.92 2.31 11.78
N ALA A 40 -5.52 2.67 12.89
CA ALA A 40 -5.11 2.21 14.22
C ALA A 40 -5.60 0.80 14.58
N GLU A 41 -6.46 0.18 13.79
CA GLU A 41 -7.11 -1.11 14.11
C GLU A 41 -6.69 -2.28 13.22
N LYS A 42 -5.57 -2.17 12.51
CA LYS A 42 -4.86 -3.36 12.04
C LYS A 42 -3.90 -3.81 13.13
N VAL A 43 -4.44 -4.50 14.14
CA VAL A 43 -3.64 -5.44 14.95
C VAL A 43 -2.87 -6.30 13.93
N PRO A 44 -1.54 -6.25 13.89
CA PRO A 44 -0.79 -7.10 12.97
C PRO A 44 -1.10 -8.54 13.35
N LYS A 45 -1.91 -9.22 12.53
CA LYS A 45 -2.09 -10.66 12.66
C LYS A 45 -0.69 -11.27 12.64
N PRO A 46 -0.38 -12.18 13.55
CA PRO A 46 0.91 -12.85 13.55
C PRO A 46 1.10 -13.45 12.15
N LYS A 47 2.19 -13.08 11.49
CA LYS A 47 2.52 -13.59 10.17
C LYS A 47 2.68 -15.10 10.26
N GLN A 48 1.86 -15.83 9.55
CA GLN A 48 1.91 -17.29 9.52
C GLN A 48 2.79 -17.72 8.35
N LEU A 49 3.82 -18.54 8.65
CA LEU A 49 4.63 -19.18 7.61
C LEU A 49 3.78 -20.17 6.84
N ILE A 50 3.71 -20.02 5.52
CA ILE A 50 2.93 -20.88 4.63
C ILE A 50 3.79 -21.78 3.74
N GLY A 51 5.07 -21.49 3.59
CA GLY A 51 5.97 -22.33 2.79
C GLY A 51 7.25 -21.63 2.38
N THR A 52 7.94 -22.24 1.43
CA THR A 52 9.23 -21.75 0.91
C THR A 52 9.18 -21.71 -0.62
N ILE A 53 9.77 -20.69 -1.22
CA ILE A 53 9.85 -20.57 -2.68
C ILE A 53 10.85 -21.60 -3.23
N THR A 54 10.38 -22.48 -4.11
CA THR A 54 11.22 -23.47 -4.78
C THR A 54 11.65 -23.06 -6.17
N LEU A 55 10.87 -22.24 -6.84
CA LEU A 55 11.14 -21.75 -8.19
C LEU A 55 10.58 -20.33 -8.36
N VAL A 56 11.32 -19.48 -9.04
CA VAL A 56 10.88 -18.16 -9.49
C VAL A 56 11.06 -18.07 -11.00
N ASN A 57 10.02 -17.63 -11.69
CA ASN A 57 10.09 -17.30 -13.11
C ASN A 57 9.75 -15.81 -13.28
N THR A 58 10.77 -15.03 -13.59
CA THR A 58 10.65 -13.58 -13.76
C THR A 58 10.04 -13.20 -15.11
N ASP A 59 10.16 -14.06 -16.13
CA ASP A 59 9.67 -13.75 -17.49
C ASP A 59 8.14 -13.68 -17.54
N ILE A 60 7.48 -14.55 -16.78
CA ILE A 60 6.02 -14.61 -16.66
C ILE A 60 5.55 -14.30 -15.23
N ALA A 61 6.42 -13.69 -14.44
CA ALA A 61 6.16 -13.12 -13.12
C ALA A 61 5.41 -14.04 -12.14
N TYR A 62 5.85 -15.30 -12.00
CA TYR A 62 5.29 -16.21 -11.00
C TYR A 62 6.36 -16.89 -10.13
N ALA A 63 5.94 -17.31 -8.95
CA ALA A 63 6.72 -18.12 -8.03
C ALA A 63 5.98 -19.40 -7.66
N LEU A 64 6.73 -20.48 -7.49
CA LEU A 64 6.26 -21.76 -7.00
C LEU A 64 6.64 -21.89 -5.53
N ILE A 65 5.65 -22.06 -4.67
CA ILE A 65 5.82 -22.16 -3.23
C ILE A 65 5.57 -23.61 -2.80
N ASP A 66 6.49 -24.22 -2.12
CA ASP A 66 6.29 -25.50 -1.46
C ASP A 66 5.60 -25.27 -0.11
N ASN A 67 4.35 -25.68 -0.04
CA ASN A 67 3.53 -25.56 1.16
C ASN A 67 3.54 -26.84 2.04
N GLY A 68 4.15 -27.91 1.56
CA GLY A 68 4.15 -29.21 2.24
C GLY A 68 2.73 -29.73 2.47
N SER A 69 2.46 -30.11 3.73
CA SER A 69 1.15 -30.63 4.14
C SER A 69 0.23 -29.58 4.76
N GLN A 70 0.63 -28.31 4.74
CA GLN A 70 -0.14 -27.23 5.37
C GLN A 70 -1.40 -26.87 4.56
N PRO A 71 -2.42 -26.28 5.19
CA PRO A 71 -3.58 -25.77 4.49
C PRO A 71 -3.15 -24.68 3.50
N SER A 72 -3.56 -24.82 2.23
CA SER A 72 -3.24 -23.83 1.21
C SER A 72 -4.07 -22.56 1.41
N PRO A 73 -3.47 -21.37 1.30
CA PRO A 73 -4.21 -20.11 1.30
C PRO A 73 -5.25 -20.08 0.18
N VAL A 74 -6.28 -19.28 0.38
CA VAL A 74 -7.32 -19.07 -0.64
C VAL A 74 -6.72 -18.32 -1.83
N ALA A 75 -7.18 -18.63 -3.05
CA ALA A 75 -6.81 -17.88 -4.24
C ALA A 75 -7.11 -16.39 -4.07
N GLY A 76 -6.22 -15.52 -4.57
CA GLY A 76 -6.30 -14.07 -4.39
C GLY A 76 -5.68 -13.55 -3.09
N THR A 77 -5.29 -14.42 -2.15
CA THR A 77 -4.62 -14.02 -0.92
C THR A 77 -3.27 -13.38 -1.23
N LYS A 78 -3.02 -12.23 -0.62
CA LYS A 78 -1.71 -11.57 -0.66
C LYS A 78 -0.81 -12.21 0.38
N VAL A 79 0.39 -12.57 -0.03
CA VAL A 79 1.42 -13.16 0.82
C VAL A 79 2.74 -12.42 0.60
N GLU A 80 3.61 -12.45 1.58
CA GLU A 80 4.90 -11.78 1.55
C GLU A 80 6.02 -12.82 1.59
N SER A 81 6.93 -12.74 0.62
CA SER A 81 8.18 -13.51 0.72
C SER A 81 9.23 -12.71 1.45
N ARG A 82 10.09 -13.41 2.18
CA ARG A 82 11.21 -12.83 2.90
C ARG A 82 12.47 -13.65 2.68
N SER A 83 13.48 -12.99 2.14
CA SER A 83 14.82 -13.55 2.00
C SER A 83 15.62 -13.46 3.31
N PRO A 84 16.63 -14.31 3.51
CA PRO A 84 17.54 -14.24 4.67
C PRO A 84 18.27 -12.90 4.79
N ASP A 85 18.48 -12.18 3.69
CA ASP A 85 19.11 -10.86 3.64
C ASP A 85 18.15 -9.71 4.03
N GLY A 86 16.88 -10.02 4.31
CA GLY A 86 15.84 -9.06 4.66
C GLY A 86 15.06 -8.48 3.48
N THR A 87 15.39 -8.87 2.25
CA THR A 87 14.61 -8.46 1.07
C THR A 87 13.21 -9.08 1.11
N THR A 88 12.20 -8.29 0.77
CA THR A 88 10.80 -8.72 0.77
C THR A 88 10.17 -8.54 -0.61
N ALA A 89 9.24 -9.42 -0.96
CA ALA A 89 8.42 -9.29 -2.16
C ALA A 89 6.96 -9.61 -1.85
N GLN A 90 6.07 -9.00 -2.62
CA GLN A 90 4.63 -9.23 -2.52
C GLN A 90 4.18 -10.20 -3.60
N LEU A 91 3.49 -11.23 -3.19
CA LEU A 91 2.96 -12.28 -4.07
C LEU A 91 1.44 -12.36 -3.90
N ARG A 92 0.75 -12.91 -4.91
CA ARG A 92 -0.68 -13.19 -4.86
C ARG A 92 -0.92 -14.65 -5.24
N VAL A 93 -1.53 -15.40 -4.36
CA VAL A 93 -1.88 -16.80 -4.58
C VAL A 93 -2.86 -16.92 -5.74
N THR A 94 -2.56 -17.79 -6.71
CA THR A 94 -3.44 -18.09 -7.84
C THR A 94 -4.38 -19.25 -7.53
N GLU A 95 -5.31 -19.55 -8.45
CA GLU A 95 -6.19 -20.72 -8.35
C GLU A 95 -5.48 -22.03 -8.70
N ILE A 96 -4.30 -21.95 -9.32
CA ILE A 96 -3.54 -23.12 -9.77
C ILE A 96 -2.90 -23.81 -8.56
N ARG A 97 -3.30 -25.04 -8.32
CA ARG A 97 -2.82 -25.86 -7.19
C ARG A 97 -2.35 -27.20 -7.67
N LYS A 98 -1.09 -27.52 -7.41
CA LYS A 98 -0.52 -28.86 -7.62
C LYS A 98 0.20 -29.27 -6.35
N ARG A 99 -0.53 -29.84 -5.40
CA ARG A 99 0.06 -30.25 -4.12
C ARG A 99 1.37 -30.99 -4.31
N PRO A 100 2.40 -30.72 -3.52
CA PRO A 100 2.46 -29.79 -2.37
C PRO A 100 2.67 -28.32 -2.75
N PHE A 101 2.60 -27.99 -4.03
CA PHE A 101 2.97 -26.65 -4.55
C PHE A 101 1.75 -25.74 -4.71
N ILE A 102 2.01 -24.47 -4.45
CA ILE A 102 1.12 -23.33 -4.69
C ILE A 102 1.78 -22.44 -5.74
N VAL A 103 1.02 -21.99 -6.71
CA VAL A 103 1.48 -20.99 -7.68
C VAL A 103 1.02 -19.60 -7.20
N ALA A 104 1.94 -18.64 -7.19
CA ALA A 104 1.63 -17.27 -6.85
C ALA A 104 2.23 -16.31 -7.88
N ASP A 105 1.47 -15.28 -8.25
CA ASP A 105 1.92 -14.20 -9.12
C ASP A 105 2.80 -13.23 -8.33
N ILE A 106 3.88 -12.75 -8.93
CA ILE A 106 4.74 -11.71 -8.35
C ILE A 106 4.07 -10.36 -8.60
N VAL A 107 3.64 -9.69 -7.52
CA VAL A 107 3.00 -8.38 -7.58
C VAL A 107 4.04 -7.26 -7.52
N SER A 108 5.03 -7.40 -6.65
CA SER A 108 6.13 -6.43 -6.51
C SER A 108 7.32 -7.05 -5.80
N GLY A 109 8.48 -6.43 -5.95
CA GLY A 109 9.73 -6.91 -5.38
C GLY A 109 10.41 -8.00 -6.21
N THR A 110 11.49 -8.56 -5.69
CA THR A 110 12.31 -9.58 -6.35
C THR A 110 12.43 -10.79 -5.42
N PRO A 111 11.50 -11.74 -5.49
CA PRO A 111 11.59 -12.96 -4.70
C PRO A 111 12.71 -13.86 -5.23
N HIS A 112 13.30 -14.65 -4.35
CA HIS A 112 14.35 -15.61 -4.67
C HIS A 112 13.94 -17.02 -4.27
N LYS A 113 14.58 -17.98 -4.90
CA LYS A 113 14.47 -19.37 -4.47
C LYS A 113 15.05 -19.53 -3.06
N GLY A 114 14.30 -20.16 -2.18
CA GLY A 114 14.65 -20.33 -0.76
C GLY A 114 14.01 -19.30 0.18
N ASP A 115 13.34 -18.29 -0.35
CA ASP A 115 12.62 -17.30 0.48
C ASP A 115 11.47 -17.95 1.24
N GLU A 116 11.31 -17.55 2.50
CA GLU A 116 10.16 -17.92 3.31
C GLU A 116 8.94 -17.07 2.93
N VAL A 117 7.77 -17.69 2.87
CA VAL A 117 6.52 -17.02 2.50
C VAL A 117 5.57 -16.99 3.68
N PHE A 118 5.03 -15.80 3.98
CA PHE A 118 4.14 -15.52 5.11
C PHE A 118 2.80 -14.92 4.65
N GLN A 119 1.76 -15.22 5.42
CA GLN A 119 0.42 -14.63 5.27
C GLN A 119 0.12 -13.70 6.44
#